data_d9b8c0b23d3701a79a520429caf3298f
#
_entry.id   d9b8c0b23d3701a79a520429caf3298f
#
_cell.length_a   1.000
_cell.length_b   1.000
_cell.length_c   1.000
_cell.angle_alpha   90.00
_cell.angle_beta   90.00
_cell.angle_gamma   90.00
#
_symmetry.space_group_name_H-M   'P 1'
#
loop_
_entity.id
_entity.type
_entity.pdbx_description
1 polymer ?
#
loop_
_entity_poly.entity_id
_entity_poly.type
_entity_poly.pdbx_seq_one_letter_code
_entity_poly.pdbx_strand_id
1 'polypeptide(L)'
;MAAALSAQLQERMVKVNVVPDHVDWKYELGEKVKFNVVVTKNRVPQENVTVWYEVAQDMMHPLLKDTIVLENGVLTLDAGTMKTPGFLRCRVWTKYDGRTVEGRATACL
;
A
#
# COMPACT_ATOMS: atom_id res chain seq x y z
N MET A 1 -13.46 -16.15 -28.26
CA MET A 1 -13.27 -14.69 -28.23
C MET A 1 -13.32 -14.13 -26.80
N ALA A 2 -14.22 -14.63 -25.98
CA ALA A 2 -14.33 -14.16 -24.59
C ALA A 2 -13.05 -14.37 -23.77
N ALA A 3 -12.32 -15.47 -23.98
CA ALA A 3 -11.07 -15.75 -23.29
C ALA A 3 -9.97 -14.74 -23.62
N ALA A 4 -9.87 -14.30 -24.87
CA ALA A 4 -8.90 -13.31 -25.28
C ALA A 4 -9.18 -11.94 -24.65
N LEU A 5 -10.44 -11.56 -24.56
CA LEU A 5 -10.85 -10.31 -23.94
C LEU A 5 -10.53 -10.31 -22.43
N SER A 6 -10.78 -11.43 -21.75
CA SER A 6 -10.44 -11.57 -20.33
C SER A 6 -8.94 -11.46 -20.09
N ALA A 7 -8.12 -12.07 -20.96
CA ALA A 7 -6.67 -11.96 -20.85
C ALA A 7 -6.19 -10.53 -21.04
N GLN A 8 -6.76 -9.79 -21.98
CA GLN A 8 -6.41 -8.39 -22.19
C GLN A 8 -6.78 -7.52 -20.99
N LEU A 9 -7.92 -7.76 -20.37
CA LEU A 9 -8.32 -7.03 -19.16
C LEU A 9 -7.37 -7.30 -18.01
N GLN A 10 -6.92 -8.55 -17.84
CA GLN A 10 -5.94 -8.92 -16.81
C GLN A 10 -4.58 -8.27 -17.07
N GLU A 11 -4.16 -8.21 -18.32
CA GLU A 11 -2.90 -7.61 -18.72
C GLU A 11 -2.84 -6.10 -18.45
N ARG A 12 -3.99 -5.44 -18.37
CA ARG A 12 -4.06 -4.01 -18.05
C ARG A 12 -4.26 -3.73 -16.57
N MET A 13 -4.31 -4.77 -15.76
CA MET A 13 -4.61 -4.61 -14.34
C MET A 13 -3.42 -4.05 -13.57
N VAL A 14 -3.59 -2.87 -13.01
CA VAL A 14 -2.65 -2.27 -12.08
C VAL A 14 -3.11 -2.56 -10.68
N LYS A 15 -2.21 -3.02 -9.82
CA LYS A 15 -2.49 -3.32 -8.43
C LYS A 15 -1.53 -2.59 -7.52
N VAL A 16 -2.04 -2.10 -6.40
CA VAL A 16 -1.24 -1.57 -5.31
C VAL A 16 -1.31 -2.60 -4.19
N ASN A 17 -0.17 -3.21 -3.87
CA ASN A 17 -0.07 -4.18 -2.79
C ASN A 17 0.60 -3.52 -1.60
N VAL A 18 -0.04 -3.58 -0.44
CA VAL A 18 0.49 -3.05 0.82
C VAL A 18 0.46 -4.17 1.83
N VAL A 19 1.62 -4.46 2.42
CA VAL A 19 1.77 -5.56 3.37
C VAL A 19 2.61 -5.08 4.55
N PRO A 20 2.20 -5.35 5.80
CA PRO A 20 3.08 -5.09 6.95
C PRO A 20 4.37 -5.90 6.82
N ASP A 21 5.48 -5.39 7.33
CA ASP A 21 6.74 -6.13 7.28
C ASP A 21 6.81 -7.31 8.27
N HIS A 22 5.86 -7.39 9.19
CA HIS A 22 5.66 -8.56 10.04
C HIS A 22 4.61 -9.48 9.42
N VAL A 23 4.94 -10.75 9.27
CA VAL A 23 4.08 -11.75 8.60
C VAL A 23 2.74 -11.90 9.30
N ASP A 24 2.71 -11.79 10.62
CA ASP A 24 1.49 -11.90 11.43
C ASP A 24 0.79 -10.55 11.67
N TRP A 25 1.29 -9.45 11.07
CA TRP A 25 0.82 -8.04 11.20
C TRP A 25 0.76 -7.55 12.65
N LYS A 26 1.44 -8.22 13.54
CA LYS A 26 1.48 -7.87 14.96
C LYS A 26 2.79 -7.18 15.31
N TYR A 27 2.68 -6.12 16.07
CA TYR A 27 3.81 -5.32 16.50
C TYR A 27 3.71 -5.07 18.00
N GLU A 28 4.85 -4.85 18.65
CA GLU A 28 4.88 -4.45 20.04
C GLU A 28 4.72 -2.94 20.15
N LEU A 29 4.22 -2.46 21.30
CA LEU A 29 4.13 -1.03 21.55
C LEU A 29 5.53 -0.42 21.52
N GLY A 30 5.67 0.71 20.84
CA GLY A 30 6.96 1.39 20.66
C GLY A 30 7.79 0.85 19.51
N GLU A 31 7.42 -0.27 18.92
CA GLU A 31 8.09 -0.80 17.75
C GLU A 31 7.70 0.01 16.51
N LYS A 32 8.64 0.22 15.59
CA LYS A 32 8.36 0.88 14.33
C LYS A 32 7.52 -0.01 13.44
N VAL A 33 6.37 0.49 13.02
CA VAL A 33 5.50 -0.20 12.08
C VAL A 33 5.90 0.19 10.67
N LYS A 34 6.15 -0.80 9.82
CA LYS A 34 6.53 -0.58 8.43
C LYS A 34 5.61 -1.35 7.51
N PHE A 35 5.27 -0.74 6.39
CA PHE A 35 4.49 -1.36 5.34
C PHE A 35 5.31 -1.41 4.06
N ASN A 36 5.33 -2.56 3.42
CA ASN A 36 5.95 -2.72 2.12
C ASN A 36 4.90 -2.47 1.05
N VAL A 37 5.20 -1.57 0.13
CA VAL A 37 4.30 -1.14 -0.93
C VAL A 37 4.90 -1.51 -2.27
N VAL A 38 4.12 -2.18 -3.10
CA VAL A 38 4.51 -2.54 -4.47
C VAL A 38 3.36 -2.18 -5.40
N VAL A 39 3.66 -1.45 -6.47
CA VAL A 39 2.72 -1.20 -7.56
C VAL A 39 3.11 -2.09 -8.72
N THR A 40 2.19 -2.93 -9.17
CA THR A 40 2.42 -3.84 -10.27
C THR A 40 1.44 -3.58 -11.41
N LYS A 41 1.91 -3.82 -12.62
CA LYS A 41 1.09 -3.92 -13.81
C LYS A 41 1.39 -5.26 -14.43
N ASN A 42 0.40 -6.12 -14.61
CA ASN A 42 0.64 -7.46 -15.12
C ASN A 42 1.61 -8.27 -14.25
N ARG A 43 1.56 -8.07 -12.94
CA ARG A 43 2.45 -8.72 -11.97
C ARG A 43 3.91 -8.27 -12.07
N VAL A 44 4.19 -7.24 -12.85
CA VAL A 44 5.53 -6.66 -12.97
C VAL A 44 5.60 -5.37 -12.17
N PRO A 45 6.56 -5.24 -11.23
CA PRO A 45 6.73 -3.98 -10.51
C PRO A 45 6.99 -2.83 -11.46
N GLN A 46 6.34 -1.70 -11.23
CA GLN A 46 6.45 -0.52 -12.09
C GLN A 46 7.44 0.48 -11.51
N GLU A 47 8.27 1.06 -12.37
CA GLU A 47 9.24 2.07 -11.97
C GLU A 47 8.65 3.47 -12.05
N ASN A 48 9.18 4.37 -11.24
CA ASN A 48 8.84 5.80 -11.28
C ASN A 48 7.35 6.08 -11.15
N VAL A 49 6.68 5.33 -10.28
CA VAL A 49 5.25 5.50 -10.01
C VAL A 49 5.07 6.43 -8.82
N THR A 50 4.27 7.47 -9.00
CA THR A 50 3.89 8.34 -7.89
C THR A 50 2.72 7.71 -7.15
N VAL A 51 2.87 7.55 -5.84
CA VAL A 51 1.81 7.07 -4.96
C VAL A 51 1.50 8.11 -3.89
N TRP A 52 0.25 8.15 -3.48
CA TRP A 52 -0.20 8.91 -2.32
C TRP A 52 -0.50 7.91 -1.22
N TYR A 53 -0.17 8.25 0.00
CA TYR A 53 -0.44 7.37 1.12
C TYR A 53 -0.92 8.13 2.35
N GLU A 54 -1.66 7.43 3.19
CA GLU A 54 -2.03 7.93 4.50
C GLU A 54 -1.95 6.80 5.52
N VAL A 55 -1.56 7.17 6.73
CA VAL A 55 -1.50 6.26 7.88
C VAL A 55 -2.39 6.83 8.96
N ALA A 56 -3.30 6.03 9.46
CA ALA A 56 -4.26 6.45 10.47
C ALA A 56 -4.44 5.36 11.52
N GLN A 57 -4.63 5.77 12.77
CA GLN A 57 -5.16 4.87 13.79
C GLN A 57 -6.62 4.59 13.48
N ASP A 58 -7.11 3.43 13.92
CA ASP A 58 -8.45 2.95 13.65
C ASP A 58 -9.51 4.06 13.75
N MET A 59 -10.20 4.31 12.63
CA MET A 59 -11.29 5.29 12.51
C MET A 59 -10.93 6.74 12.87
N MET A 60 -9.65 7.02 13.09
CA MET A 60 -9.18 8.36 13.44
C MET A 60 -8.73 9.14 12.21
N HIS A 61 -8.47 10.43 12.41
CA HIS A 61 -7.87 11.25 11.37
C HIS A 61 -6.47 10.75 11.01
N PRO A 62 -6.04 10.89 9.74
CA PRO A 62 -4.70 10.46 9.36
C PRO A 62 -3.60 11.13 10.19
N LEU A 63 -2.69 10.31 10.70
CA LEU A 63 -1.50 10.79 11.43
C LEU A 63 -0.40 11.22 10.48
N LEU A 64 -0.33 10.58 9.32
CA LEU A 64 0.69 10.81 8.32
C LEU A 64 0.03 10.76 6.95
N LYS A 65 0.36 11.72 6.10
CA LYS A 65 -0.22 11.84 4.77
C LYS A 65 0.81 12.48 3.86
N ASP A 66 1.20 11.79 2.80
CA ASP A 66 2.26 12.29 1.93
C ASP A 66 2.19 11.64 0.54
N THR A 67 3.10 12.08 -0.31
CA THR A 67 3.27 11.59 -1.68
C THR A 67 4.70 11.16 -1.86
N ILE A 68 4.92 10.05 -2.54
CA ILE A 68 6.27 9.54 -2.79
C ILE A 68 6.33 8.86 -4.16
N VAL A 69 7.52 8.87 -4.76
CA VAL A 69 7.77 8.20 -6.03
C VAL A 69 8.49 6.88 -5.75
N LEU A 70 7.93 5.79 -6.26
CA LEU A 70 8.54 4.47 -6.20
C LEU A 70 9.57 4.34 -7.31
N GLU A 71 10.86 4.39 -6.99
CA GLU A 71 11.91 4.33 -8.00
C GLU A 71 11.98 2.96 -8.69
N ASN A 72 11.89 1.88 -7.91
CA ASN A 72 11.98 0.51 -8.41
C ASN A 72 10.69 -0.28 -8.24
N GLY A 73 9.55 0.40 -8.10
CA GLY A 73 8.26 -0.25 -7.90
C GLY A 73 8.04 -0.81 -6.51
N VAL A 74 9.01 -0.72 -5.62
CA VAL A 74 8.93 -1.24 -4.25
C VAL A 74 9.36 -0.15 -3.28
N LEU A 75 8.62 -0.01 -2.19
CA LEU A 75 8.93 0.97 -1.15
C LEU A 75 8.57 0.40 0.22
N THR A 76 9.39 0.70 1.22
CA THR A 76 9.04 0.47 2.62
C THR A 76 8.63 1.79 3.25
N LEU A 77 7.36 1.89 3.67
CA LEU A 77 6.84 3.05 4.37
C LEU A 77 7.01 2.88 5.87
N ASP A 78 7.65 3.86 6.51
CA ASP A 78 7.74 3.91 7.97
C ASP A 78 6.47 4.61 8.48
N ALA A 79 5.60 3.85 9.12
CA ALA A 79 4.33 4.36 9.66
C ALA A 79 4.46 4.88 11.08
N GLY A 80 5.69 4.89 11.64
CA GLY A 80 5.92 5.36 13.00
C GLY A 80 5.66 4.32 14.05
N THR A 81 5.38 4.77 15.27
CA THR A 81 5.15 3.92 16.42
C THR A 81 3.83 4.25 17.09
N MET A 82 3.29 3.30 17.84
CA MET A 82 2.10 3.53 18.68
C MET A 82 2.44 3.30 20.15
N LYS A 83 1.91 4.15 21.00
CA LYS A 83 2.09 4.06 22.45
C LYS A 83 0.95 3.31 23.13
N THR A 84 -0.17 3.15 22.45
CA THR A 84 -1.35 2.48 22.97
C THR A 84 -1.76 1.34 22.04
N PRO A 85 -2.34 0.25 22.56
CA PRO A 85 -2.83 -0.84 21.71
C PRO A 85 -3.89 -0.36 20.73
N GLY A 86 -3.97 -0.99 19.58
CA GLY A 86 -4.96 -0.65 18.56
C GLY A 86 -4.54 -1.10 17.17
N PHE A 87 -5.21 -0.56 16.18
CA PHE A 87 -4.92 -0.83 14.78
C PHE A 87 -4.35 0.40 14.10
N LEU A 88 -3.34 0.19 13.28
CA LEU A 88 -2.76 1.23 12.44
C LEU A 88 -2.99 0.83 11.00
N ARG A 89 -3.74 1.65 10.26
CA ARG A 89 -4.10 1.38 8.88
C ARG A 89 -3.27 2.24 7.94
N CYS A 90 -2.73 1.61 6.91
CA CYS A 90 -2.04 2.27 5.83
C CYS A 90 -2.87 2.12 4.56
N ARG A 91 -3.17 3.23 3.91
CA ARG A 91 -3.82 3.27 2.61
C ARG A 91 -2.87 3.89 1.62
N VAL A 92 -2.71 3.25 0.47
CA VAL A 92 -1.84 3.73 -0.61
C VAL A 92 -2.64 3.71 -1.89
N TRP A 93 -2.55 4.77 -2.67
CA TRP A 93 -3.24 4.81 -3.96
C TRP A 93 -2.38 5.49 -5.01
N THR A 94 -2.66 5.12 -6.25
CA THR A 94 -2.03 5.72 -7.42
C THR A 94 -3.08 5.98 -8.48
N LYS A 95 -2.76 6.82 -9.44
CA LYS A 95 -3.62 7.07 -10.59
C LYS A 95 -3.02 6.44 -11.84
N TYR A 96 -3.83 5.71 -12.57
CA TYR A 96 -3.43 5.06 -13.81
C TYR A 96 -4.59 5.12 -14.79
N ASP A 97 -4.35 5.64 -15.99
CA ASP A 97 -5.38 5.84 -17.03
C ASP A 97 -6.64 6.54 -16.51
N GLY A 98 -6.46 7.57 -15.69
CA GLY A 98 -7.57 8.32 -15.11
C GLY A 98 -8.33 7.59 -14.02
N ARG A 99 -7.88 6.42 -13.61
CA ARG A 99 -8.49 5.63 -12.53
C ARG A 99 -7.62 5.67 -11.30
N THR A 100 -8.28 5.63 -10.13
CA THR A 100 -7.58 5.50 -8.86
C THR A 100 -7.54 4.03 -8.47
N VAL A 101 -6.34 3.53 -8.20
CA VAL A 101 -6.11 2.17 -7.73
C VAL A 101 -5.60 2.26 -6.30
N GLU A 102 -6.21 1.54 -5.39
CA GLU A 102 -5.90 1.61 -3.96
C GLU A 102 -5.51 0.24 -3.41
N GLY A 103 -4.52 0.25 -2.50
CA GLY A 103 -4.19 -0.86 -1.63
C GLY A 103 -4.26 -0.41 -0.18
N ARG A 104 -4.54 -1.33 0.73
CA ARG A 104 -4.58 -1.03 2.16
C ARG A 104 -4.12 -2.22 2.98
N ALA A 105 -3.57 -1.93 4.14
CA ALA A 105 -3.18 -2.95 5.11
C ALA A 105 -3.34 -2.41 6.53
N THR A 106 -3.44 -3.30 7.48
CA THR A 106 -3.62 -2.96 8.89
C THR A 106 -2.58 -3.69 9.71
N ALA A 107 -1.94 -2.97 10.62
CA ALA A 107 -1.07 -3.54 11.64
C ALA A 107 -1.79 -3.49 12.99
N CYS A 108 -1.54 -4.50 13.81
CA CYS A 108 -2.12 -4.62 15.15
C CYS A 108 -1.03 -4.44 16.20
N LEU A 109 -1.30 -3.62 17.21
CA LEU A 109 -0.39 -3.42 18.32
C LEU A 109 -1.04 -3.77 19.65
#